data_1adcf121a4a6967254562549fb6e3491
#
_entry.id   1adcf121a4a6967254562549fb6e3491
#
_cell.length_a   1.000
_cell.length_b   1.000
_cell.length_c   1.000
_cell.angle_alpha   90.00
_cell.angle_beta   90.00
_cell.angle_gamma   90.00
#
_symmetry.space_group_name_H-M   'P 1'
#
loop_
_entity.id
_entity.type
_entity.pdbx_description
1 polymer ?
#
loop_
_entity_poly.entity_id
_entity_poly.type
_entity_poly.pdbx_seq_one_letter_code
_entity_poly.pdbx_strand_id
1 'polypeptide(L)'
;DERDVEFERVVNNLDDFDIDYGVDVIFDYYRRHGFPHYTIREEEKHDHMRKIQKFDIDTILDGDKIVQTMHGLRMAWTYFPHFWEVRCGSAKQSPMEIFYDDEKFKRTIKKCWKWCVKTYKGENEGTKNVMHENRLRQSIKIYTGTQSVSNFRPTAAKLIYEKFGGDTIWDMSCGWGGRLIGFLASSRKKYIGTEPSSLTFEGLQKIKKDFFYLKKSVELHKLGSEEFIPDRDSLDLCFTSPPYFDTEKYSDEDTQSYIKFPTKEEWINGFLRKTIENCYRGLKSGKYMLINIANTPKYKFIEEETQKIAKELGFVQNDTLQLTLSSVMGAGYKYEPIFVFKKK
;
A
#
# COMPACT_ATOMS: atom_id res chain seq x y z
N ASP A 1 25.43 -6.99 24.06
CA ASP A 1 26.49 -6.04 23.76
C ASP A 1 26.28 -4.77 24.61
N GLU A 2 27.35 -4.25 25.23
CA GLU A 2 27.29 -3.01 26.06
C GLU A 2 26.73 -1.83 25.24
N ARG A 3 27.04 -1.77 23.94
CA ARG A 3 26.53 -0.75 23.03
C ARG A 3 25.01 -0.86 22.77
N ASP A 4 24.45 -2.06 22.84
CA ASP A 4 23.00 -2.26 22.72
C ASP A 4 22.28 -1.83 24.01
N VAL A 5 22.92 -2.05 25.18
CA VAL A 5 22.42 -1.53 26.47
C VAL A 5 22.42 0.00 26.45
N GLU A 6 23.49 0.62 25.93
CA GLU A 6 23.55 2.07 25.81
C GLU A 6 22.50 2.64 24.84
N PHE A 7 22.26 1.96 23.71
CA PHE A 7 21.18 2.32 22.81
C PHE A 7 19.81 2.30 23.52
N GLU A 8 19.48 1.21 24.23
CA GLU A 8 18.24 1.10 24.99
C GLU A 8 18.11 2.21 26.05
N ARG A 9 19.21 2.56 26.71
CA ARG A 9 19.25 3.63 27.70
C ARG A 9 18.93 5.00 27.07
N VAL A 10 19.55 5.30 25.93
CA VAL A 10 19.36 6.55 25.20
C VAL A 10 17.93 6.68 24.67
N VAL A 11 17.41 5.68 23.93
CA VAL A 11 16.07 5.77 23.30
C VAL A 11 14.94 5.84 24.33
N ASN A 12 15.16 5.32 25.54
CA ASN A 12 14.16 5.35 26.61
C ASN A 12 14.26 6.57 27.52
N ASN A 13 15.28 7.42 27.37
CA ASN A 13 15.51 8.58 28.25
C ASN A 13 16.14 9.74 27.47
N LEU A 14 15.51 10.21 26.39
CA LEU A 14 16.11 11.22 25.51
C LEU A 14 16.56 12.50 26.24
N ASP A 15 15.80 12.94 27.25
CA ASP A 15 16.13 14.18 28.00
C ASP A 15 17.40 14.08 28.87
N ASP A 16 17.86 12.86 29.17
CA ASP A 16 19.03 12.64 30.01
C ASP A 16 20.36 12.71 29.23
N PHE A 17 20.30 12.90 27.91
CA PHE A 17 21.46 12.85 27.04
C PHE A 17 21.60 14.10 26.16
N ASP A 18 22.83 14.41 25.83
CA ASP A 18 23.15 15.35 24.75
C ASP A 18 22.65 14.76 23.40
N ILE A 19 22.00 15.61 22.58
CA ILE A 19 21.38 15.15 21.33
C ILE A 19 22.41 14.62 20.34
N ASP A 20 23.58 15.22 20.22
CA ASP A 20 24.58 14.78 19.24
C ASP A 20 25.22 13.45 19.67
N TYR A 21 25.49 13.27 20.97
CA TYR A 21 25.87 11.97 21.50
C TYR A 21 24.79 10.90 21.25
N GLY A 22 23.55 11.19 21.58
CA GLY A 22 22.45 10.25 21.39
C GLY A 22 22.22 9.88 19.92
N VAL A 23 22.36 10.84 19.00
CA VAL A 23 22.29 10.57 17.55
C VAL A 23 23.38 9.60 17.13
N ASP A 24 24.62 9.75 17.62
CA ASP A 24 25.71 8.83 17.29
C ASP A 24 25.49 7.43 17.85
N VAL A 25 24.97 7.29 19.07
CA VAL A 25 24.60 5.99 19.65
C VAL A 25 23.52 5.29 18.83
N ILE A 26 22.46 6.00 18.45
CA ILE A 26 21.36 5.44 17.66
C ILE A 26 21.84 5.08 16.25
N PHE A 27 22.64 5.93 15.64
CA PHE A 27 23.23 5.68 14.33
C PHE A 27 24.11 4.42 14.33
N ASP A 28 25.02 4.27 15.32
CA ASP A 28 25.88 3.09 15.46
C ASP A 28 25.07 1.80 15.63
N TYR A 29 24.01 1.85 16.44
CA TYR A 29 23.11 0.71 16.61
C TYR A 29 22.54 0.23 15.28
N TYR A 30 21.94 1.12 14.48
CA TYR A 30 21.32 0.73 13.20
C TYR A 30 22.34 0.40 12.11
N ARG A 31 23.58 0.89 12.19
CA ARG A 31 24.67 0.45 11.31
C ARG A 31 25.08 -1.00 11.60
N ARG A 32 24.98 -1.44 12.86
CA ARG A 32 25.26 -2.82 13.26
C ARG A 32 24.07 -3.78 13.01
N HIS A 33 22.85 -3.31 13.25
CA HIS A 33 21.64 -4.15 13.20
C HIS A 33 20.84 -4.05 11.91
N GLY A 34 21.13 -3.07 11.06
CA GLY A 34 20.46 -2.86 9.78
C GLY A 34 19.18 -2.05 9.88
N PHE A 35 18.48 -1.96 8.76
CA PHE A 35 17.25 -1.19 8.63
C PHE A 35 16.14 -1.71 9.56
N PRO A 36 15.38 -0.83 10.23
CA PRO A 36 14.32 -1.23 11.16
C PRO A 36 13.04 -1.68 10.43
N HIS A 37 13.09 -2.82 9.78
CA HIS A 37 11.92 -3.40 9.09
C HIS A 37 10.75 -3.67 10.05
N TYR A 38 9.53 -3.67 9.51
CA TYR A 38 8.39 -4.17 10.26
C TYR A 38 8.56 -5.65 10.55
N THR A 39 8.31 -6.03 11.78
CA THR A 39 8.31 -7.42 12.25
C THR A 39 6.99 -7.76 12.91
N ILE A 40 6.61 -9.03 12.85
CA ILE A 40 5.39 -9.56 13.46
C ILE A 40 5.62 -11.01 13.88
N ARG A 41 5.11 -11.42 15.03
CA ARG A 41 5.14 -12.82 15.44
C ARG A 41 4.03 -13.61 14.75
N GLU A 42 4.22 -14.91 14.59
CA GLU A 42 3.24 -15.76 13.88
C GLU A 42 1.84 -15.68 14.53
N GLU A 43 1.76 -15.70 15.85
CA GLU A 43 0.49 -15.59 16.58
C GLU A 43 -0.21 -14.26 16.31
N GLU A 44 0.56 -13.17 16.18
CA GLU A 44 0.01 -11.84 15.89
C GLU A 44 -0.60 -11.77 14.49
N LYS A 45 -0.09 -12.53 13.51
CA LYS A 45 -0.68 -12.59 12.15
C LYS A 45 -2.12 -13.09 12.21
N HIS A 46 -2.36 -14.15 12.95
CA HIS A 46 -3.70 -14.73 13.10
C HIS A 46 -4.64 -13.78 13.85
N ASP A 47 -4.14 -13.07 14.86
CA ASP A 47 -4.91 -12.06 15.58
C ASP A 47 -5.29 -10.87 14.68
N HIS A 48 -4.37 -10.39 13.87
CA HIS A 48 -4.66 -9.36 12.88
C HIS A 48 -5.72 -9.81 11.89
N MET A 49 -5.61 -11.02 11.35
CA MET A 49 -6.60 -11.56 10.42
C MET A 49 -7.99 -11.67 11.09
N ARG A 50 -8.07 -12.20 12.31
CA ARG A 50 -9.34 -12.29 13.06
C ARG A 50 -9.97 -10.91 13.30
N LYS A 51 -9.17 -9.89 13.61
CA LYS A 51 -9.66 -8.52 13.80
C LYS A 51 -10.26 -7.97 12.50
N ILE A 52 -9.62 -8.22 11.35
CA ILE A 52 -10.16 -7.77 10.06
C ILE A 52 -11.42 -8.56 9.70
N GLN A 53 -11.46 -9.88 9.94
CA GLN A 53 -12.66 -10.70 9.70
C GLN A 53 -13.87 -10.23 10.51
N LYS A 54 -13.66 -9.86 11.78
CA LYS A 54 -14.71 -9.35 12.68
C LYS A 54 -15.01 -7.87 12.52
N PHE A 55 -14.20 -7.15 11.73
CA PHE A 55 -14.37 -5.71 11.57
C PHE A 55 -15.71 -5.38 10.90
N ASP A 56 -16.47 -4.50 11.52
CA ASP A 56 -17.73 -4.00 11.00
C ASP A 56 -17.46 -2.95 9.92
N ILE A 57 -17.59 -3.37 8.67
CA ILE A 57 -17.33 -2.55 7.49
C ILE A 57 -18.30 -1.37 7.33
N ASP A 58 -19.48 -1.43 7.91
CA ASP A 58 -20.44 -0.33 7.81
C ASP A 58 -19.97 0.89 8.58
N THR A 59 -19.07 0.73 9.56
CA THR A 59 -18.50 1.84 10.34
C THR A 59 -17.56 2.75 9.54
N ILE A 60 -17.03 2.27 8.40
CA ILE A 60 -16.11 3.03 7.55
C ILE A 60 -16.74 3.58 6.28
N LEU A 61 -18.03 3.36 6.09
CA LEU A 61 -18.78 3.88 4.94
C LEU A 61 -19.66 5.04 5.38
N ASP A 62 -19.46 6.21 4.78
CA ASP A 62 -20.26 7.40 4.96
C ASP A 62 -20.70 7.94 3.59
N GLY A 63 -21.90 7.58 3.16
CA GLY A 63 -22.38 7.86 1.82
C GLY A 63 -21.53 7.20 0.74
N ASP A 64 -20.83 8.00 -0.06
CA ASP A 64 -19.87 7.57 -1.07
C ASP A 64 -18.42 7.54 -0.56
N LYS A 65 -18.19 7.92 0.70
CA LYS A 65 -16.85 8.03 1.29
C LYS A 65 -16.48 6.77 2.05
N ILE A 66 -15.26 6.29 1.81
CA ILE A 66 -14.68 5.14 2.52
C ILE A 66 -13.54 5.65 3.40
N VAL A 67 -13.67 5.48 4.72
CA VAL A 67 -12.63 5.82 5.69
C VAL A 67 -11.60 4.70 5.76
N GLN A 68 -10.31 5.05 5.74
CA GLN A 68 -9.23 4.09 5.85
C GLN A 68 -8.88 3.82 7.32
N THR A 69 -8.63 2.55 7.66
CA THR A 69 -8.14 2.13 8.97
C THR A 69 -6.73 1.57 8.87
N MET A 70 -6.10 1.36 10.01
CA MET A 70 -4.75 0.76 10.09
C MET A 70 -4.76 -0.76 10.30
N HIS A 71 -5.95 -1.37 10.42
CA HIS A 71 -6.08 -2.81 10.66
C HIS A 71 -5.39 -3.65 9.58
N GLY A 72 -4.47 -4.50 10.01
CA GLY A 72 -3.72 -5.41 9.14
C GLY A 72 -2.61 -4.77 8.30
N LEU A 73 -2.43 -3.45 8.35
CA LEU A 73 -1.43 -2.77 7.52
C LEU A 73 0.01 -3.16 7.91
N ARG A 74 0.34 -3.17 9.20
CA ARG A 74 1.65 -3.62 9.68
C ARG A 74 1.94 -5.05 9.26
N MET A 75 0.97 -5.94 9.41
CA MET A 75 1.07 -7.33 8.97
C MET A 75 1.34 -7.42 7.46
N ALA A 76 0.60 -6.67 6.63
CA ALA A 76 0.81 -6.63 5.19
C ALA A 76 2.26 -6.24 4.85
N TRP A 77 2.79 -5.20 5.46
CA TRP A 77 4.13 -4.72 5.18
C TRP A 77 5.24 -5.72 5.51
N THR A 78 5.03 -6.63 6.47
CA THR A 78 6.05 -7.65 6.80
C THR A 78 6.34 -8.62 5.66
N TYR A 79 5.42 -8.77 4.72
CA TYR A 79 5.60 -9.63 3.55
C TYR A 79 6.40 -8.97 2.41
N PHE A 80 6.61 -7.64 2.48
CA PHE A 80 7.20 -6.85 1.40
C PHE A 80 8.31 -5.92 1.92
N PRO A 81 9.38 -6.44 2.53
CA PRO A 81 10.42 -5.59 3.11
C PRO A 81 11.09 -4.66 2.08
N HIS A 82 11.04 -5.00 0.79
CA HIS A 82 11.59 -4.21 -0.31
C HIS A 82 10.78 -2.94 -0.64
N PHE A 83 9.60 -2.73 -0.03
CA PHE A 83 8.83 -1.51 -0.30
C PHE A 83 9.58 -0.23 0.12
N TRP A 84 10.52 -0.34 1.05
CA TRP A 84 11.38 0.75 1.47
C TRP A 84 12.37 1.22 0.39
N GLU A 85 12.61 0.39 -0.63
CA GLU A 85 13.52 0.67 -1.76
C GLU A 85 12.82 1.41 -2.90
N VAL A 86 11.50 1.53 -2.87
CA VAL A 86 10.72 2.14 -3.95
C VAL A 86 10.82 3.66 -3.89
N ARG A 87 11.11 4.27 -5.03
CA ARG A 87 11.06 5.72 -5.23
C ARG A 87 9.67 6.12 -5.72
N CYS A 88 9.05 7.08 -5.05
CA CYS A 88 7.70 7.53 -5.34
C CYS A 88 7.64 9.00 -5.74
N GLY A 89 6.73 9.32 -6.65
CA GLY A 89 6.41 10.69 -7.04
C GLY A 89 7.62 11.43 -7.60
N SER A 90 7.89 12.60 -7.08
CA SER A 90 9.05 13.43 -7.41
C SER A 90 10.28 13.15 -6.52
N ALA A 91 10.19 12.19 -5.60
CA ALA A 91 11.27 11.87 -4.70
C ALA A 91 12.50 11.36 -5.45
N LYS A 92 13.66 11.92 -5.14
CA LYS A 92 14.94 11.55 -5.76
C LYS A 92 15.55 10.29 -5.13
N GLN A 93 15.17 9.99 -3.89
CA GLN A 93 15.72 8.89 -3.10
C GLN A 93 14.58 8.12 -2.43
N SER A 94 14.78 6.82 -2.29
CA SER A 94 13.92 5.95 -1.48
C SER A 94 14.24 6.13 0.01
N PRO A 95 13.34 5.70 0.91
CA PRO A 95 13.65 5.63 2.34
C PRO A 95 14.91 4.83 2.66
N MET A 96 15.15 3.72 1.96
CA MET A 96 16.35 2.89 2.13
C MET A 96 17.62 3.64 1.74
N GLU A 97 17.59 4.42 0.66
CA GLU A 97 18.74 5.25 0.24
C GLU A 97 19.06 6.34 1.27
N ILE A 98 18.03 6.94 1.92
CA ILE A 98 18.24 7.88 3.03
C ILE A 98 18.88 7.19 4.22
N PHE A 99 18.43 6.00 4.56
CA PHE A 99 19.01 5.21 5.66
C PHE A 99 20.50 4.93 5.44
N TYR A 100 20.92 4.57 4.24
CA TYR A 100 22.32 4.26 3.93
C TYR A 100 23.20 5.48 3.63
N ASP A 101 22.64 6.68 3.54
CA ASP A 101 23.40 7.95 3.52
C ASP A 101 23.65 8.41 4.95
N ASP A 102 24.89 8.32 5.42
CA ASP A 102 25.24 8.57 6.81
C ASP A 102 24.82 9.95 7.31
N GLU A 103 25.06 10.99 6.53
CA GLU A 103 24.69 12.37 6.90
C GLU A 103 23.17 12.54 6.97
N LYS A 104 22.46 12.02 5.97
CA LYS A 104 21.00 12.11 5.91
C LYS A 104 20.35 11.28 6.99
N PHE A 105 20.87 10.10 7.29
CA PHE A 105 20.32 9.26 8.33
C PHE A 105 20.55 9.89 9.73
N LYS A 106 21.74 10.39 10.04
CA LYS A 106 21.99 11.14 11.28
C LYS A 106 21.08 12.36 11.41
N ARG A 107 20.88 13.11 10.33
CA ARG A 107 19.96 14.24 10.30
C ARG A 107 18.50 13.81 10.54
N THR A 108 18.10 12.66 9.99
CA THR A 108 16.77 12.07 10.22
C THR A 108 16.59 11.67 11.69
N ILE A 109 17.57 11.02 12.30
CA ILE A 109 17.55 10.67 13.73
C ILE A 109 17.42 11.95 14.58
N LYS A 110 18.17 13.00 14.27
CA LYS A 110 18.11 14.27 14.97
C LYS A 110 16.73 14.95 14.86
N LYS A 111 16.10 14.89 13.70
CA LYS A 111 14.72 15.37 13.51
C LYS A 111 13.72 14.53 14.31
N CYS A 112 13.87 13.21 14.29
CA CYS A 112 13.04 12.30 15.07
C CYS A 112 13.14 12.58 16.57
N TRP A 113 14.35 12.79 17.07
CA TRP A 113 14.63 13.19 18.45
C TRP A 113 13.85 14.44 18.85
N LYS A 114 14.03 15.51 18.09
CA LYS A 114 13.35 16.78 18.34
C LYS A 114 11.83 16.64 18.29
N TRP A 115 11.33 15.81 17.40
CA TRP A 115 9.90 15.53 17.33
C TRP A 115 9.39 14.77 18.55
N CYS A 116 10.11 13.75 19.01
CA CYS A 116 9.75 13.02 20.22
C CYS A 116 9.71 13.94 21.45
N VAL A 117 10.75 14.74 21.65
CA VAL A 117 10.85 15.68 22.78
C VAL A 117 9.72 16.73 22.72
N LYS A 118 9.44 17.31 21.56
CA LYS A 118 8.38 18.33 21.40
C LYS A 118 6.97 17.77 21.65
N THR A 119 6.71 16.56 21.19
CA THR A 119 5.38 15.94 21.32
C THR A 119 5.03 15.65 22.77
N TYR A 120 6.01 15.24 23.58
CA TYR A 120 5.77 14.87 24.97
C TYR A 120 5.74 16.07 25.94
N LYS A 121 6.38 17.18 25.62
CA LYS A 121 6.37 18.40 26.48
C LYS A 121 4.99 19.10 26.54
N GLY A 122 4.06 18.75 25.67
CA GLY A 122 2.72 19.37 25.62
C GLY A 122 1.61 18.57 26.28
N GLU A 123 1.78 17.26 26.48
CA GLU A 123 0.63 16.38 26.82
C GLU A 123 0.72 15.65 28.16
N ASN A 124 1.92 15.49 28.76
CA ASN A 124 2.08 14.75 30.03
C ASN A 124 3.31 15.22 30.83
N GLU A 125 3.13 16.10 31.76
CA GLU A 125 4.15 16.36 32.79
C GLU A 125 4.43 15.06 33.55
N GLY A 126 5.67 14.55 33.43
CA GLY A 126 6.16 13.37 34.15
C GLY A 126 6.38 12.11 33.32
N THR A 127 6.07 12.08 32.01
CA THR A 127 6.45 10.98 31.13
C THR A 127 7.83 11.23 30.51
N LYS A 128 8.66 10.18 30.53
CA LYS A 128 9.98 10.22 29.88
C LYS A 128 9.84 10.33 28.37
N ASN A 129 10.64 11.18 27.73
CA ASN A 129 10.70 11.24 26.28
C ASN A 129 11.39 9.98 25.74
N VAL A 130 10.67 9.25 24.88
CA VAL A 130 11.08 7.96 24.35
C VAL A 130 11.04 7.99 22.82
N MET A 131 12.07 7.43 22.19
CA MET A 131 12.09 7.21 20.74
C MET A 131 11.74 5.76 20.43
N HIS A 132 10.50 5.52 20.05
CA HIS A 132 10.08 4.21 19.53
C HIS A 132 10.53 4.03 18.07
N GLU A 133 10.85 2.81 17.70
CA GLU A 133 11.24 2.44 16.34
C GLU A 133 10.21 2.89 15.26
N ASN A 134 8.91 2.86 15.59
CA ASN A 134 7.86 3.41 14.73
C ASN A 134 8.05 4.89 14.38
N ARG A 135 8.51 5.71 15.34
CA ARG A 135 8.78 7.14 15.11
C ARG A 135 9.95 7.32 14.16
N LEU A 136 10.99 6.52 14.33
CA LEU A 136 12.14 6.53 13.42
C LEU A 136 11.72 6.12 11.99
N ARG A 137 10.95 5.03 11.84
CA ARG A 137 10.42 4.63 10.53
C ARG A 137 9.58 5.73 9.87
N GLN A 138 8.71 6.38 10.63
CA GLN A 138 7.93 7.51 10.12
C GLN A 138 8.83 8.68 9.71
N SER A 139 9.84 8.99 10.50
CA SER A 139 10.81 10.06 10.18
C SER A 139 11.58 9.77 8.89
N ILE A 140 11.96 8.52 8.65
CA ILE A 140 12.59 8.09 7.39
C ILE A 140 11.63 8.25 6.20
N LYS A 141 10.34 7.89 6.38
CA LYS A 141 9.31 8.02 5.34
C LYS A 141 9.04 9.47 4.91
N ILE A 142 9.10 10.40 5.84
CA ILE A 142 8.72 11.81 5.62
C ILE A 142 9.92 12.74 5.52
N TYR A 143 11.14 12.20 5.45
CA TYR A 143 12.34 12.99 5.24
C TYR A 143 12.21 13.83 3.96
N THR A 144 12.77 15.04 3.98
CA THR A 144 12.74 15.92 2.81
C THR A 144 13.34 15.23 1.58
N GLY A 145 12.57 15.05 0.53
CA GLY A 145 12.97 14.38 -0.70
C GLY A 145 12.63 12.90 -0.77
N THR A 146 11.98 12.33 0.26
CA THR A 146 11.42 10.97 0.20
C THR A 146 9.89 11.02 0.19
N GLN A 147 9.32 9.99 -0.43
CA GLN A 147 7.91 9.66 -0.35
C GLN A 147 7.80 8.14 -0.32
N SER A 148 7.02 7.62 0.61
CA SER A 148 6.79 6.17 0.73
C SER A 148 5.61 5.74 -0.12
N VAL A 149 5.63 4.49 -0.61
CA VAL A 149 4.48 3.85 -1.24
C VAL A 149 3.31 3.73 -0.25
N SER A 150 2.11 3.74 -0.77
CA SER A 150 0.90 3.42 -0.02
C SER A 150 0.46 1.99 -0.26
N ASN A 151 -0.29 1.43 0.68
CA ASN A 151 -0.92 0.13 0.55
C ASN A 151 -2.43 0.29 0.70
N PHE A 152 -3.21 -0.29 -0.19
CA PHE A 152 -4.65 -0.28 -0.09
C PHE A 152 -5.08 -0.97 1.22
N ARG A 153 -5.92 -0.31 2.02
CA ARG A 153 -6.26 -0.80 3.36
C ARG A 153 -7.11 -2.07 3.32
N PRO A 154 -6.76 -3.10 4.08
CA PRO A 154 -7.51 -4.36 4.09
C PRO A 154 -9.00 -4.20 4.42
N THR A 155 -9.36 -3.32 5.36
CA THR A 155 -10.76 -3.08 5.71
C THR A 155 -11.55 -2.41 4.59
N ALA A 156 -10.97 -1.46 3.89
CA ALA A 156 -11.58 -0.83 2.71
C ALA A 156 -11.76 -1.83 1.56
N ALA A 157 -10.76 -2.71 1.34
CA ALA A 157 -10.87 -3.79 0.35
C ALA A 157 -11.98 -4.78 0.72
N LYS A 158 -12.06 -5.19 1.98
CA LYS A 158 -13.14 -6.05 2.48
C LYS A 158 -14.51 -5.43 2.22
N LEU A 159 -14.68 -4.14 2.50
CA LEU A 159 -15.91 -3.41 2.21
C LEU A 159 -16.31 -3.52 0.74
N ILE A 160 -15.36 -3.28 -0.17
CA ILE A 160 -15.62 -3.36 -1.62
C ILE A 160 -16.00 -4.77 -2.03
N TYR A 161 -15.29 -5.78 -1.55
CA TYR A 161 -15.60 -7.17 -1.86
C TYR A 161 -16.99 -7.59 -1.36
N GLU A 162 -17.38 -7.16 -0.17
CA GLU A 162 -18.71 -7.48 0.38
C GLU A 162 -19.83 -6.75 -0.36
N LYS A 163 -19.60 -5.52 -0.81
CA LYS A 163 -20.63 -4.73 -1.50
C LYS A 163 -20.79 -5.04 -2.97
N PHE A 164 -19.69 -5.27 -3.69
CA PHE A 164 -19.70 -5.38 -5.16
C PHE A 164 -19.32 -6.77 -5.65
N GLY A 165 -18.67 -7.59 -4.82
CA GLY A 165 -18.17 -8.88 -5.22
C GLY A 165 -19.23 -9.97 -5.26
N GLY A 166 -18.95 -10.98 -6.07
CA GLY A 166 -19.54 -12.30 -5.99
C GLY A 166 -18.50 -13.31 -5.55
N ASP A 167 -18.59 -14.52 -6.04
CA ASP A 167 -17.67 -15.58 -5.61
C ASP A 167 -16.26 -15.46 -6.17
N THR A 168 -16.12 -14.99 -7.42
CA THR A 168 -14.84 -14.92 -8.14
C THR A 168 -14.43 -13.48 -8.43
N ILE A 169 -13.28 -13.09 -7.93
CA ILE A 169 -12.73 -11.73 -8.00
C ILE A 169 -11.38 -11.77 -8.72
N TRP A 170 -11.14 -10.83 -9.62
CA TRP A 170 -9.83 -10.56 -10.18
C TRP A 170 -9.30 -9.21 -9.72
N ASP A 171 -8.16 -9.22 -9.03
CA ASP A 171 -7.34 -8.06 -8.72
C ASP A 171 -6.23 -7.93 -9.77
N MET A 172 -6.36 -6.94 -10.63
CA MET A 172 -5.53 -6.80 -11.82
C MET A 172 -4.08 -6.40 -11.50
N SER A 173 -3.84 -5.74 -10.39
CA SER A 173 -2.52 -5.32 -9.92
C SER A 173 -2.44 -5.49 -8.40
N CYS A 174 -2.08 -6.68 -7.96
CA CYS A 174 -2.16 -7.08 -6.54
C CYS A 174 -1.37 -6.19 -5.59
N GLY A 175 -0.21 -5.71 -6.01
CA GLY A 175 0.63 -4.80 -5.23
C GLY A 175 1.02 -5.37 -3.87
N TRP A 176 0.86 -4.58 -2.82
CA TRP A 176 1.39 -4.82 -1.48
C TRP A 176 0.47 -5.65 -0.57
N GLY A 177 -0.43 -6.42 -1.14
CA GLY A 177 -1.19 -7.44 -0.42
C GLY A 177 -2.38 -6.95 0.41
N GLY A 178 -2.61 -5.65 0.53
CA GLY A 178 -3.74 -5.13 1.30
C GLY A 178 -5.10 -5.61 0.78
N ARG A 179 -5.26 -5.65 -0.55
CA ARG A 179 -6.49 -6.17 -1.17
C ARG A 179 -6.62 -7.69 -1.04
N LEU A 180 -5.53 -8.44 -1.16
CA LEU A 180 -5.54 -9.89 -0.91
C LEU A 180 -5.93 -10.20 0.54
N ILE A 181 -5.37 -9.48 1.51
CA ILE A 181 -5.71 -9.64 2.93
C ILE A 181 -7.19 -9.30 3.17
N GLY A 182 -7.69 -8.22 2.58
CA GLY A 182 -9.11 -7.87 2.64
C GLY A 182 -10.03 -8.95 2.05
N PHE A 183 -9.62 -9.57 0.95
CA PHE A 183 -10.33 -10.72 0.38
C PHE A 183 -10.34 -11.91 1.34
N LEU A 184 -9.18 -12.27 1.91
CA LEU A 184 -9.07 -13.39 2.84
C LEU A 184 -9.97 -13.20 4.08
N ALA A 185 -10.17 -11.96 4.51
CA ALA A 185 -11.06 -11.61 5.61
C ALA A 185 -12.54 -11.47 5.22
N SER A 186 -12.87 -11.46 3.93
CA SER A 186 -14.24 -11.33 3.40
C SER A 186 -14.97 -12.66 3.32
N SER A 187 -16.26 -12.63 2.97
CA SER A 187 -17.06 -13.82 2.70
C SER A 187 -16.85 -14.43 1.30
N ARG A 188 -16.04 -13.78 0.44
CA ARG A 188 -15.83 -14.21 -0.95
C ARG A 188 -14.97 -15.47 -1.04
N LYS A 189 -15.04 -16.21 -2.14
CA LYS A 189 -14.52 -17.59 -2.23
C LYS A 189 -13.26 -17.73 -3.07
N LYS A 190 -13.16 -17.02 -4.22
CA LYS A 190 -12.04 -17.14 -5.14
C LYS A 190 -11.44 -15.78 -5.48
N TYR A 191 -10.14 -15.67 -5.32
CA TYR A 191 -9.32 -14.52 -5.73
C TYR A 191 -8.36 -14.93 -6.82
N ILE A 192 -8.37 -14.19 -7.91
CA ILE A 192 -7.38 -14.26 -8.96
C ILE A 192 -6.57 -12.97 -8.89
N GLY A 193 -5.26 -13.08 -8.80
CA GLY A 193 -4.37 -11.92 -8.72
C GLY A 193 -3.27 -11.97 -9.76
N THR A 194 -2.97 -10.83 -10.36
CA THR A 194 -1.85 -10.64 -11.29
C THR A 194 -0.86 -9.62 -10.74
N GLU A 195 0.43 -9.95 -10.77
CA GLU A 195 1.53 -9.12 -10.29
C GLU A 195 2.81 -9.46 -11.05
N PRO A 196 3.40 -8.51 -11.80
CA PRO A 196 4.59 -8.79 -12.60
C PRO A 196 5.90 -8.72 -11.81
N SER A 197 5.96 -8.00 -10.68
CA SER A 197 7.18 -7.83 -9.90
C SER A 197 7.54 -9.09 -9.12
N SER A 198 8.77 -9.60 -9.28
CA SER A 198 9.20 -10.86 -8.68
C SER A 198 9.14 -10.86 -7.17
N LEU A 199 9.72 -9.87 -6.50
CA LEU A 199 9.73 -9.79 -5.03
C LEU A 199 8.33 -9.57 -4.45
N THR A 200 7.51 -8.78 -5.12
CA THR A 200 6.12 -8.54 -4.71
C THR A 200 5.28 -9.81 -4.88
N PHE A 201 5.47 -10.52 -5.99
CA PHE A 201 4.82 -11.81 -6.21
C PHE A 201 5.18 -12.84 -5.14
N GLU A 202 6.46 -12.92 -4.74
CA GLU A 202 6.90 -13.79 -3.63
C GLU A 202 6.21 -13.43 -2.32
N GLY A 203 6.05 -12.14 -2.01
CA GLY A 203 5.32 -11.69 -0.82
C GLY A 203 3.85 -12.13 -0.83
N LEU A 204 3.19 -12.02 -1.98
CA LEU A 204 1.82 -12.50 -2.17
C LEU A 204 1.69 -14.02 -1.98
N GLN A 205 2.65 -14.78 -2.49
CA GLN A 205 2.70 -16.24 -2.28
C GLN A 205 2.86 -16.61 -0.81
N LYS A 206 3.65 -15.84 -0.05
CA LYS A 206 3.79 -16.04 1.40
C LYS A 206 2.48 -15.77 2.13
N ILE A 207 1.76 -14.71 1.78
CA ILE A 207 0.41 -14.44 2.33
C ILE A 207 -0.53 -15.61 2.05
N LYS A 208 -0.59 -16.08 0.80
CA LYS A 208 -1.40 -17.24 0.42
C LYS A 208 -1.06 -18.47 1.27
N LYS A 209 0.22 -18.74 1.50
CA LYS A 209 0.69 -19.87 2.31
C LYS A 209 0.29 -19.73 3.78
N ASP A 210 0.54 -18.57 4.38
CA ASP A 210 0.28 -18.34 5.81
C ASP A 210 -1.20 -18.43 6.18
N PHE A 211 -2.09 -18.07 5.26
CA PHE A 211 -3.53 -18.06 5.47
C PHE A 211 -4.30 -19.17 4.74
N PHE A 212 -3.60 -20.23 4.29
CA PHE A 212 -4.23 -21.34 3.58
C PHE A 212 -5.34 -22.04 4.41
N TYR A 213 -5.24 -22.01 5.73
CA TYR A 213 -6.22 -22.61 6.64
C TYR A 213 -7.61 -21.98 6.55
N LEU A 214 -7.72 -20.78 5.97
CA LEU A 214 -9.01 -20.13 5.70
C LEU A 214 -9.79 -20.82 4.56
N LYS A 215 -9.15 -21.77 3.86
CA LYS A 215 -9.75 -22.60 2.80
C LYS A 215 -10.38 -21.81 1.67
N LYS A 216 -9.79 -20.66 1.34
CA LYS A 216 -10.17 -19.85 0.19
C LYS A 216 -9.31 -20.18 -1.02
N SER A 217 -9.91 -20.09 -2.21
CA SER A 217 -9.15 -20.25 -3.45
C SER A 217 -8.39 -18.96 -3.77
N VAL A 218 -7.07 -19.04 -3.81
CA VAL A 218 -6.20 -17.93 -4.22
C VAL A 218 -5.33 -18.41 -5.37
N GLU A 219 -5.52 -17.79 -6.53
CA GLU A 219 -4.79 -18.07 -7.77
C GLU A 219 -3.95 -16.83 -8.09
N LEU A 220 -2.64 -16.98 -8.15
CA LEU A 220 -1.70 -15.88 -8.40
C LEU A 220 -0.91 -16.15 -9.68
N HIS A 221 -0.84 -15.13 -10.54
CA HIS A 221 -0.09 -15.17 -11.80
C HIS A 221 1.00 -14.10 -11.81
N LYS A 222 2.22 -14.52 -12.11
CA LYS A 222 3.37 -13.60 -12.24
C LYS A 222 3.45 -13.03 -13.64
N LEU A 223 2.55 -12.10 -13.93
CA LEU A 223 2.50 -11.36 -15.20
C LEU A 223 1.70 -10.06 -15.03
N GLY A 224 1.83 -9.16 -15.98
CA GLY A 224 1.01 -7.96 -16.04
C GLY A 224 -0.44 -8.25 -16.39
N SER A 225 -1.34 -7.40 -15.93
CA SER A 225 -2.79 -7.54 -16.18
C SER A 225 -3.17 -7.43 -17.67
N GLU A 226 -2.33 -6.76 -18.47
CA GLU A 226 -2.48 -6.64 -19.92
C GLU A 226 -2.27 -7.98 -20.66
N GLU A 227 -1.57 -8.92 -20.01
CA GLU A 227 -1.29 -10.25 -20.57
C GLU A 227 -2.23 -11.33 -20.03
N PHE A 228 -2.94 -11.06 -18.95
CA PHE A 228 -3.87 -12.01 -18.35
C PHE A 228 -5.23 -11.97 -19.09
N ILE A 229 -5.59 -13.08 -19.73
CA ILE A 229 -6.85 -13.21 -20.46
C ILE A 229 -7.76 -14.16 -19.69
N PRO A 230 -8.74 -13.63 -18.92
CA PRO A 230 -9.69 -14.48 -18.20
C PRO A 230 -10.64 -15.19 -19.16
N ASP A 231 -11.21 -16.29 -18.70
CA ASP A 231 -12.31 -16.93 -19.40
C ASP A 231 -13.49 -15.96 -19.52
N ARG A 232 -14.24 -16.04 -20.63
CA ARG A 232 -15.40 -15.18 -20.84
C ARG A 232 -16.45 -15.41 -19.75
N ASP A 233 -17.02 -14.31 -19.27
CA ASP A 233 -18.15 -14.32 -18.33
C ASP A 233 -17.91 -15.23 -17.10
N SER A 234 -16.67 -15.23 -16.59
CA SER A 234 -16.23 -16.05 -15.46
C SER A 234 -16.06 -15.27 -14.16
N LEU A 235 -15.99 -13.94 -14.22
CA LEU A 235 -15.67 -13.08 -13.09
C LEU A 235 -16.92 -12.35 -12.57
N ASP A 236 -17.00 -12.23 -11.26
CA ASP A 236 -18.05 -11.48 -10.56
C ASP A 236 -17.63 -10.05 -10.19
N LEU A 237 -16.33 -9.80 -10.11
CA LEU A 237 -15.77 -8.48 -9.84
C LEU A 237 -14.35 -8.39 -10.40
N CYS A 238 -14.03 -7.24 -10.99
CA CYS A 238 -12.66 -6.79 -11.19
C CYS A 238 -12.42 -5.57 -10.31
N PHE A 239 -11.39 -5.60 -9.47
CA PHE A 239 -11.06 -4.49 -8.59
C PHE A 239 -9.58 -4.34 -8.41
N THR A 240 -9.05 -3.12 -8.61
CA THR A 240 -7.65 -2.80 -8.34
C THR A 240 -7.40 -1.31 -8.14
N SER A 241 -6.22 -1.01 -7.62
CA SER A 241 -5.53 0.26 -7.74
C SER A 241 -4.30 0.01 -8.63
N PRO A 242 -4.37 0.34 -9.93
CA PRO A 242 -3.27 0.07 -10.85
C PRO A 242 -2.10 1.04 -10.62
N PRO A 243 -0.91 0.79 -11.20
CA PRO A 243 0.14 1.79 -11.23
C PRO A 243 -0.35 3.05 -11.99
N TYR A 244 0.10 4.23 -11.54
CA TYR A 244 -0.24 5.51 -12.17
C TYR A 244 0.89 5.93 -13.13
N PHE A 245 1.09 5.16 -14.19
CA PHE A 245 2.18 5.26 -15.14
C PHE A 245 3.55 5.12 -14.42
N ASP A 246 4.42 6.12 -14.47
CA ASP A 246 5.75 6.12 -13.84
C ASP A 246 5.80 6.85 -12.49
N THR A 247 4.65 7.09 -11.87
CA THR A 247 4.56 7.81 -10.59
C THR A 247 5.30 7.07 -9.48
N GLU A 248 5.21 5.74 -9.46
CA GLU A 248 5.95 4.87 -8.57
C GLU A 248 6.76 3.86 -9.38
N LYS A 249 8.05 3.77 -9.09
CA LYS A 249 8.96 2.83 -9.75
C LYS A 249 9.20 1.64 -8.83
N TYR A 250 8.33 0.65 -8.95
CA TYR A 250 8.30 -0.51 -8.04
C TYR A 250 9.51 -1.44 -8.20
N SER A 251 10.03 -1.61 -9.41
CA SER A 251 11.24 -2.36 -9.70
C SER A 251 11.83 -1.96 -11.06
N ASP A 252 13.04 -2.44 -11.36
CA ASP A 252 13.71 -2.25 -12.65
C ASP A 252 13.49 -3.43 -13.62
N GLU A 253 12.55 -4.32 -13.32
CA GLU A 253 12.21 -5.46 -14.16
C GLU A 253 11.51 -5.02 -15.46
N ASP A 254 11.85 -5.66 -16.58
CA ASP A 254 11.26 -5.39 -17.91
C ASP A 254 9.74 -5.64 -17.95
N THR A 255 9.20 -6.36 -16.99
CA THR A 255 7.79 -6.65 -16.83
C THR A 255 6.98 -5.49 -16.27
N GLN A 256 7.64 -4.46 -15.74
CA GLN A 256 6.97 -3.26 -15.23
C GLN A 256 6.31 -2.47 -16.34
N SER A 257 5.05 -2.05 -16.13
CA SER A 257 4.27 -1.39 -17.18
C SER A 257 4.91 -0.12 -17.74
N TYR A 258 5.54 0.69 -16.88
CA TYR A 258 6.21 1.93 -17.31
C TYR A 258 7.52 1.69 -18.07
N ILE A 259 8.16 0.53 -17.90
CA ILE A 259 9.36 0.10 -18.66
C ILE A 259 8.92 -0.50 -19.99
N LYS A 260 7.94 -1.39 -19.95
CA LYS A 260 7.40 -2.07 -21.13
C LYS A 260 6.71 -1.12 -22.10
N PHE A 261 6.05 -0.09 -21.56
CA PHE A 261 5.34 0.96 -22.29
C PHE A 261 5.84 2.34 -21.85
N PRO A 262 6.97 2.82 -22.39
CA PRO A 262 7.69 3.95 -21.81
C PRO A 262 7.08 5.32 -22.07
N THR A 263 6.17 5.47 -23.03
CA THR A 263 5.43 6.71 -23.26
C THR A 263 4.01 6.62 -22.68
N LYS A 264 3.41 7.79 -22.38
CA LYS A 264 2.01 7.83 -21.89
C LYS A 264 1.05 7.20 -22.88
N GLU A 265 1.23 7.43 -24.17
CA GLU A 265 0.38 6.86 -25.21
C GLU A 265 0.52 5.34 -25.29
N GLU A 266 1.74 4.82 -25.29
CA GLU A 266 2.00 3.37 -25.25
C GLU A 266 1.43 2.73 -23.99
N TRP A 267 1.59 3.37 -22.83
CA TRP A 267 1.09 2.88 -21.58
C TRP A 267 -0.45 2.86 -21.54
N ILE A 268 -1.09 3.91 -22.02
CA ILE A 268 -2.57 3.95 -22.13
C ILE A 268 -3.06 2.82 -23.04
N ASN A 269 -2.48 2.65 -24.20
CA ASN A 269 -2.98 1.69 -25.19
C ASN A 269 -2.52 0.24 -24.90
N GLY A 270 -1.27 0.06 -24.46
CA GLY A 270 -0.67 -1.25 -24.23
C GLY A 270 -0.99 -1.85 -22.88
N PHE A 271 -1.12 -1.02 -21.85
CA PHE A 271 -1.38 -1.47 -20.48
C PHE A 271 -2.82 -1.20 -20.03
N LEU A 272 -3.21 0.06 -19.90
CA LEU A 272 -4.49 0.41 -19.29
C LEU A 272 -5.68 -0.07 -20.09
N ARG A 273 -5.72 0.26 -21.39
CA ARG A 273 -6.80 -0.18 -22.29
C ARG A 273 -6.89 -1.70 -22.35
N LYS A 274 -5.74 -2.36 -22.48
CA LYS A 274 -5.70 -3.83 -22.58
C LYS A 274 -6.19 -4.49 -21.28
N THR A 275 -5.81 -3.95 -20.13
CA THR A 275 -6.33 -4.43 -18.84
C THR A 275 -7.84 -4.28 -18.75
N ILE A 276 -8.39 -3.13 -19.14
CA ILE A 276 -9.85 -2.87 -19.11
C ILE A 276 -10.59 -3.78 -20.10
N GLU A 277 -10.02 -4.02 -21.29
CA GLU A 277 -10.55 -5.01 -22.25
C GLU A 277 -10.64 -6.41 -21.64
N ASN A 278 -9.60 -6.85 -20.94
CA ASN A 278 -9.57 -8.14 -20.28
C ASN A 278 -10.60 -8.23 -19.14
N CYS A 279 -10.82 -7.14 -18.41
CA CYS A 279 -11.90 -7.05 -17.42
C CYS A 279 -13.28 -7.18 -18.07
N TYR A 280 -13.52 -6.47 -19.17
CA TYR A 280 -14.80 -6.54 -19.87
C TYR A 280 -15.07 -7.96 -20.38
N ARG A 281 -14.06 -8.61 -20.97
CA ARG A 281 -14.15 -9.99 -21.41
C ARG A 281 -14.52 -10.96 -20.28
N GLY A 282 -13.83 -10.83 -19.14
CA GLY A 282 -13.96 -11.77 -18.01
C GLY A 282 -15.21 -11.58 -17.18
N LEU A 283 -15.71 -10.35 -17.06
CA LEU A 283 -16.88 -10.05 -16.24
C LEU A 283 -18.16 -10.64 -16.85
N LYS A 284 -18.99 -11.19 -15.97
CA LYS A 284 -20.38 -11.53 -16.28
C LYS A 284 -21.18 -10.25 -16.50
N SER A 285 -22.22 -10.31 -17.34
CA SER A 285 -23.16 -9.21 -17.53
C SER A 285 -23.76 -8.76 -16.18
N GLY A 286 -23.89 -7.47 -15.99
CA GLY A 286 -24.41 -6.86 -14.76
C GLY A 286 -23.39 -6.76 -13.61
N LYS A 287 -22.17 -7.25 -13.79
CA LYS A 287 -21.10 -7.19 -12.78
C LYS A 287 -20.19 -5.95 -12.96
N TYR A 288 -19.32 -5.71 -12.00
CA TYR A 288 -18.62 -4.44 -11.86
C TYR A 288 -17.12 -4.55 -12.02
N MET A 289 -16.54 -3.50 -12.59
CA MET A 289 -15.12 -3.19 -12.51
C MET A 289 -14.94 -1.93 -11.67
N LEU A 290 -14.14 -2.00 -10.61
CA LEU A 290 -13.78 -0.88 -9.77
C LEU A 290 -12.31 -0.54 -9.95
N ILE A 291 -12.01 0.72 -10.23
CA ILE A 291 -10.63 1.21 -10.40
C ILE A 291 -10.40 2.42 -9.49
N ASN A 292 -9.47 2.26 -8.55
CA ASN A 292 -8.94 3.35 -7.74
C ASN A 292 -7.76 3.98 -8.47
N ILE A 293 -7.97 5.13 -9.07
CA ILE A 293 -6.96 5.86 -9.84
C ILE A 293 -7.19 7.37 -9.70
N ALA A 294 -6.13 8.13 -9.55
CA ALA A 294 -6.19 9.56 -9.37
C ALA A 294 -5.18 10.31 -10.25
N ASN A 295 -5.55 11.51 -10.67
CA ASN A 295 -4.65 12.41 -11.37
C ASN A 295 -3.43 12.74 -10.51
N THR A 296 -2.26 12.78 -11.13
CA THR A 296 -0.99 13.09 -10.48
C THR A 296 -0.32 14.27 -11.19
N PRO A 297 0.64 14.95 -10.55
CA PRO A 297 1.42 15.99 -11.24
C PRO A 297 2.10 15.52 -12.52
N LYS A 298 2.50 14.23 -12.55
CA LYS A 298 3.12 13.60 -13.73
C LYS A 298 2.11 13.22 -14.81
N TYR A 299 0.88 12.85 -14.40
CA TYR A 299 -0.18 12.45 -15.32
C TYR A 299 -1.51 13.07 -14.91
N LYS A 300 -1.80 14.26 -15.42
CA LYS A 300 -2.93 15.09 -15.01
C LYS A 300 -4.31 14.62 -15.50
N PHE A 301 -4.37 13.71 -16.49
CA PHE A 301 -5.62 13.29 -17.14
C PHE A 301 -5.85 11.78 -17.08
N ILE A 302 -5.18 11.09 -16.16
CA ILE A 302 -5.31 9.62 -16.05
C ILE A 302 -6.72 9.19 -15.64
N GLU A 303 -7.42 9.99 -14.84
CA GLU A 303 -8.83 9.75 -14.47
C GLU A 303 -9.74 9.79 -15.69
N GLU A 304 -9.66 10.87 -16.47
CA GLU A 304 -10.47 11.08 -17.66
C GLU A 304 -10.19 10.03 -18.74
N GLU A 305 -8.91 9.66 -18.93
CA GLU A 305 -8.53 8.61 -19.86
C GLU A 305 -9.09 7.24 -19.45
N THR A 306 -9.05 6.94 -18.15
CA THR A 306 -9.63 5.69 -17.62
C THR A 306 -11.13 5.61 -17.86
N GLN A 307 -11.86 6.69 -17.57
CA GLN A 307 -13.30 6.77 -17.77
C GLN A 307 -13.68 6.67 -19.27
N LYS A 308 -12.92 7.35 -20.13
CA LYS A 308 -13.10 7.31 -21.58
C LYS A 308 -12.93 5.89 -22.13
N ILE A 309 -11.84 5.23 -21.77
CA ILE A 309 -11.55 3.86 -22.21
C ILE A 309 -12.65 2.89 -21.76
N ALA A 310 -13.05 2.95 -20.50
CA ALA A 310 -14.10 2.08 -19.98
C ALA A 310 -15.42 2.27 -20.76
N LYS A 311 -15.80 3.52 -21.05
CA LYS A 311 -16.99 3.83 -21.84
C LYS A 311 -16.88 3.31 -23.28
N GLU A 312 -15.75 3.53 -23.95
CA GLU A 312 -15.50 3.05 -25.32
C GLU A 312 -15.60 1.53 -25.41
N LEU A 313 -15.20 0.81 -24.37
CA LEU A 313 -15.25 -0.66 -24.31
C LEU A 313 -16.62 -1.23 -23.94
N GLY A 314 -17.58 -0.38 -23.59
CA GLY A 314 -18.95 -0.78 -23.33
C GLY A 314 -19.39 -0.76 -21.86
N PHE A 315 -18.52 -0.37 -20.95
CA PHE A 315 -18.92 -0.14 -19.55
C PHE A 315 -19.81 1.10 -19.42
N VAL A 316 -20.69 1.06 -18.43
CA VAL A 316 -21.43 2.23 -17.96
C VAL A 316 -20.90 2.63 -16.60
N GLN A 317 -20.49 3.88 -16.45
CA GLN A 317 -20.10 4.41 -15.15
C GLN A 317 -21.35 4.52 -14.27
N ASN A 318 -21.38 3.71 -13.21
CA ASN A 318 -22.54 3.58 -12.33
C ASN A 318 -22.45 4.51 -11.12
N ASP A 319 -21.24 4.68 -10.59
CA ASP A 319 -20.98 5.46 -9.38
C ASP A 319 -19.50 5.86 -9.28
N THR A 320 -19.19 6.71 -8.31
CA THR A 320 -17.82 7.03 -7.90
C THR A 320 -17.76 7.06 -6.38
N LEU A 321 -16.93 6.20 -5.79
CA LEU A 321 -16.63 6.20 -4.37
C LEU A 321 -15.42 7.11 -4.10
N GLN A 322 -15.35 7.65 -2.89
CA GLN A 322 -14.27 8.53 -2.46
C GLN A 322 -13.46 7.83 -1.35
N LEU A 323 -12.26 7.38 -1.70
CA LEU A 323 -11.34 6.80 -0.73
C LEU A 323 -10.67 7.92 0.06
N THR A 324 -10.91 7.98 1.35
CA THR A 324 -10.28 8.98 2.23
C THR A 324 -8.81 8.67 2.40
N LEU A 325 -7.96 9.64 2.06
CA LEU A 325 -6.51 9.61 2.34
C LEU A 325 -6.21 10.24 3.71
N SER A 326 -4.98 10.68 3.93
CA SER A 326 -4.63 11.39 5.16
C SER A 326 -5.30 12.76 5.24
N SER A 327 -5.57 13.22 6.47
CA SER A 327 -5.96 14.61 6.72
C SER A 327 -4.80 15.56 6.38
N VAL A 328 -5.12 16.67 5.73
CA VAL A 328 -4.18 17.77 5.52
C VAL A 328 -4.42 18.80 6.62
N MET A 329 -3.38 19.13 7.39
CA MET A 329 -3.48 20.14 8.45
C MET A 329 -4.14 21.41 7.92
N GLY A 330 -5.32 21.75 8.48
CA GLY A 330 -6.09 22.96 8.14
C GLY A 330 -6.91 22.91 6.84
N ALA A 331 -6.89 21.82 6.06
CA ALA A 331 -7.57 21.72 4.76
C ALA A 331 -8.56 20.53 4.63
N GLY A 332 -8.86 19.82 5.73
CA GLY A 332 -9.72 18.63 5.70
C GLY A 332 -9.04 17.38 5.16
N TYR A 333 -9.83 16.44 4.61
CA TYR A 333 -9.32 15.18 4.06
C TYR A 333 -9.08 15.29 2.56
N LYS A 334 -8.04 14.61 2.08
CA LYS A 334 -7.88 14.30 0.66
C LYS A 334 -8.62 13.02 0.34
N TYR A 335 -9.15 12.96 -0.88
CA TYR A 335 -9.85 11.79 -1.40
C TYR A 335 -9.22 11.36 -2.71
N GLU A 336 -9.27 10.06 -2.98
CA GLU A 336 -9.03 9.48 -4.30
C GLU A 336 -10.31 8.82 -4.80
N PRO A 337 -10.66 8.97 -6.09
CA PRO A 337 -11.85 8.33 -6.62
C PRO A 337 -11.62 6.81 -6.80
N ILE A 338 -12.69 6.06 -6.57
CA ILE A 338 -12.83 4.68 -7.02
C ILE A 338 -14.00 4.67 -8.00
N PHE A 339 -13.70 4.58 -9.28
CA PHE A 339 -14.71 4.55 -10.32
C PHE A 339 -15.40 3.19 -10.36
N VAL A 340 -16.72 3.18 -10.37
CA VAL A 340 -17.56 2.00 -10.41
C VAL A 340 -18.17 1.88 -11.79
N PHE A 341 -17.69 0.91 -12.58
CA PHE A 341 -18.16 0.63 -13.93
C PHE A 341 -18.94 -0.68 -13.96
N LYS A 342 -20.07 -0.66 -14.63
CA LYS A 342 -20.94 -1.83 -14.79
C LYS A 342 -20.87 -2.35 -16.22
N LYS A 343 -20.65 -3.65 -16.39
CA LYS A 343 -20.83 -4.33 -17.68
C LYS A 343 -22.31 -4.51 -17.95
N LYS A 344 -22.77 -4.05 -19.12
CA LYS A 344 -24.15 -4.28 -19.59
C LYS A 344 -24.41 -5.75 -19.92
#